data_e6282162e18d85678d0c86d4f8a116bd
#
_entry.id   e6282162e18d85678d0c86d4f8a116bd
#
_cell.length_a   1.000
_cell.length_b   1.000
_cell.length_c   1.000
_cell.angle_alpha   90.00
_cell.angle_beta   90.00
_cell.angle_gamma   90.00
#
_symmetry.space_group_name_H-M   'P 1'
#
loop_
_entity.id
_entity.type
_entity.pdbx_description
1 polymer ?
#
loop_
_entity_poly.entity_id
_entity_poly.type
_entity_poly.pdbx_seq_one_letter_code
_entity_poly.pdbx_strand_id
1 'polypeptide(L)'
;DCVDGVGPITRTDFSEAFTKATGAAPDAGMIELLQGLPSLGKISETSPDRQFTDRFILDGLRAESIIQLSLVWTPEVFQKEWKHPLNQTGQSILAEYIEKKEDGKATFLYLARNASLGKNQVLASDIVAAVSMFSVEVMDFQNMSVDGGHFSSLSFAGKKIRHLIISDSMIERMDLTDGRMADSVKFRNCYISTVNGISPDSVPPQLQECEVKQVERLAMATPLMERARLSVSQKILVSMIRKIFIQPGGEHRESMLLRGRGGPARKKLRQDILVMLKEEKLVTEIRENGSVEAIYEPAPGATERMNKMLTELTVSKDSLWLKVSEVIL
;
A
#
# COMPACT_ATOMS: atom_id res chain seq x y z
N ASP A 1 19.59 2.22 13.33
CA ASP A 1 19.21 0.82 13.18
C ASP A 1 17.79 0.50 13.66
N CYS A 2 16.78 1.15 13.08
CA CYS A 2 15.37 0.84 13.38
C CYS A 2 14.90 -0.37 12.56
N VAL A 3 15.69 -1.42 12.50
CA VAL A 3 15.37 -2.66 11.77
C VAL A 3 14.24 -3.40 12.49
N ASP A 4 14.07 -3.16 13.78
CA ASP A 4 13.17 -3.90 14.65
C ASP A 4 11.82 -3.22 14.92
N GLY A 5 11.48 -2.15 14.21
CA GLY A 5 10.20 -1.46 14.36
C GLY A 5 10.31 0.01 14.74
N VAL A 6 9.25 0.54 15.38
CA VAL A 6 9.17 1.97 15.73
C VAL A 6 10.04 2.38 16.92
N GLY A 7 10.55 1.44 17.66
CA GLY A 7 11.35 1.60 18.89
C GLY A 7 11.18 0.40 19.84
N PRO A 8 11.70 0.48 21.07
CA PRO A 8 12.34 1.64 21.68
C PRO A 8 13.70 1.98 21.08
N ILE A 9 14.03 3.26 21.01
CA ILE A 9 15.33 3.79 20.67
C ILE A 9 15.95 4.28 21.96
N THR A 10 16.97 3.57 22.42
CA THR A 10 17.63 3.86 23.69
C THR A 10 18.68 4.94 23.54
N ARG A 11 19.18 5.44 24.67
CA ARG A 11 20.31 6.37 24.69
C ARG A 11 21.58 5.78 24.07
N THR A 12 21.77 4.47 24.24
CA THR A 12 22.86 3.73 23.60
C THR A 12 22.75 3.70 22.10
N ASP A 13 21.53 3.45 21.57
CA ASP A 13 21.30 3.44 20.12
C ASP A 13 21.62 4.80 19.50
N PHE A 14 21.25 5.92 20.15
CA PHE A 14 21.63 7.25 19.69
C PHE A 14 23.14 7.46 19.68
N SER A 15 23.83 7.03 20.74
CA SER A 15 25.28 7.15 20.83
C SER A 15 26.01 6.35 19.76
N GLU A 16 25.58 5.11 19.52
CA GLU A 16 26.14 4.25 18.49
C GLU A 16 25.89 4.79 17.08
N ALA A 17 24.65 5.21 16.80
CA ALA A 17 24.29 5.79 15.51
C ALA A 17 25.08 7.08 15.22
N PHE A 18 25.23 7.96 16.21
CA PHE A 18 26.01 9.19 16.08
C PHE A 18 27.48 8.88 15.85
N THR A 19 28.07 8.00 16.66
CA THR A 19 29.48 7.60 16.52
C THR A 19 29.77 7.00 15.16
N LYS A 20 28.85 6.14 14.66
CA LYS A 20 28.96 5.55 13.33
C LYS A 20 28.89 6.59 12.21
N ALA A 21 28.06 7.62 12.37
CA ALA A 21 27.87 8.66 11.35
C ALA A 21 28.99 9.70 11.35
N THR A 22 29.57 10.04 12.51
CA THR A 22 30.52 11.15 12.66
C THR A 22 31.95 10.72 12.97
N GLY A 23 32.14 9.47 13.40
CA GLY A 23 33.44 8.96 13.88
C GLY A 23 33.79 9.39 15.30
N ALA A 24 32.93 10.16 16.01
CA ALA A 24 33.17 10.67 17.35
C ALA A 24 32.01 10.30 18.30
N ALA A 25 32.35 10.07 19.58
CA ALA A 25 31.32 9.83 20.59
C ALA A 25 30.56 11.14 20.90
N PRO A 26 29.21 11.09 21.00
CA PRO A 26 28.41 12.27 21.32
C PRO A 26 28.56 12.65 22.79
N ASP A 27 28.47 13.94 23.09
CA ASP A 27 28.28 14.43 24.45
C ASP A 27 26.79 14.33 24.88
N ALA A 28 26.53 14.66 26.16
CA ALA A 28 25.18 14.58 26.71
C ALA A 28 24.18 15.53 26.01
N GLY A 29 24.64 16.75 25.66
CA GLY A 29 23.79 17.73 24.97
C GLY A 29 23.42 17.30 23.56
N MET A 30 24.35 16.65 22.86
CA MET A 30 24.10 16.09 21.54
C MET A 30 23.09 14.97 21.60
N ILE A 31 23.14 14.08 22.60
CA ILE A 31 22.12 13.04 22.79
C ILE A 31 20.75 13.64 23.05
N GLU A 32 20.64 14.67 23.89
CA GLU A 32 19.39 15.38 24.17
C GLU A 32 18.81 16.01 22.90
N LEU A 33 19.65 16.61 22.08
CA LEU A 33 19.24 17.20 20.80
C LEU A 33 18.70 16.13 19.84
N LEU A 34 19.38 14.99 19.72
CA LEU A 34 18.90 13.86 18.93
C LEU A 34 17.56 13.29 19.43
N GLN A 35 17.41 13.18 20.75
CA GLN A 35 16.15 12.76 21.36
C GLN A 35 15.01 13.77 21.18
N GLY A 36 15.32 15.03 20.89
CA GLY A 36 14.38 16.11 20.61
C GLY A 36 13.94 16.23 19.15
N LEU A 37 14.37 15.32 18.26
CA LEU A 37 13.96 15.36 16.87
C LEU A 37 12.44 15.25 16.71
N PRO A 38 11.79 16.04 15.82
CA PRO A 38 10.33 16.11 15.70
C PRO A 38 9.65 14.78 15.36
N SER A 39 10.38 13.86 14.74
CA SER A 39 9.88 12.53 14.39
C SER A 39 9.87 11.53 15.54
N LEU A 40 10.44 11.92 16.69
CA LEU A 40 10.60 11.06 17.84
C LEU A 40 9.73 11.51 19.01
N GLY A 41 8.95 10.59 19.55
CA GLY A 41 8.15 10.79 20.76
C GLY A 41 8.68 9.99 21.95
N LYS A 42 8.31 10.41 23.15
CA LYS A 42 8.53 9.61 24.36
C LYS A 42 7.66 8.37 24.34
N ILE A 43 8.17 7.25 24.79
CA ILE A 43 7.39 6.01 24.97
C ILE A 43 6.43 6.18 26.16
N SER A 44 6.90 6.83 27.23
CA SER A 44 6.11 7.22 28.41
C SER A 44 6.70 8.48 29.03
N GLU A 45 5.98 9.12 29.95
CA GLU A 45 6.45 10.33 30.63
C GLU A 45 7.77 10.10 31.42
N THR A 46 7.95 8.91 31.93
CA THR A 46 9.12 8.53 32.79
C THR A 46 10.24 7.89 32.01
N SER A 47 10.03 7.46 30.76
CA SER A 47 11.07 6.79 29.97
C SER A 47 12.00 7.80 29.28
N PRO A 48 13.33 7.62 29.36
CA PRO A 48 14.28 8.36 28.55
C PRO A 48 14.29 7.92 27.08
N ASP A 49 13.69 6.75 26.78
CA ASP A 49 13.72 6.18 25.45
C ASP A 49 12.72 6.88 24.52
N ARG A 50 12.96 6.75 23.23
CA ARG A 50 12.15 7.35 22.18
C ARG A 50 11.58 6.28 21.27
N GLN A 51 10.56 6.67 20.52
CA GLN A 51 10.02 5.88 19.42
C GLN A 51 9.66 6.80 18.26
N PHE A 52 9.61 6.26 17.06
CA PHE A 52 9.06 7.01 15.92
C PHE A 52 7.56 7.25 16.11
N THR A 53 7.14 8.52 16.02
CA THR A 53 5.73 8.92 16.12
C THR A 53 5.01 8.76 14.79
N ASP A 54 5.74 8.84 13.69
CA ASP A 54 5.21 8.74 12.34
C ASP A 54 5.83 7.54 11.61
N ARG A 55 4.98 6.55 11.32
CA ARG A 55 5.37 5.34 10.60
C ARG A 55 5.79 5.62 9.16
N PHE A 56 5.27 6.66 8.52
CA PHE A 56 5.66 7.03 7.15
C PHE A 56 7.08 7.56 7.11
N ILE A 57 7.48 8.35 8.11
CA ILE A 57 8.88 8.81 8.25
C ILE A 57 9.81 7.62 8.46
N LEU A 58 9.47 6.72 9.37
CA LEU A 58 10.26 5.50 9.61
C LEU A 58 10.39 4.67 8.34
N ASP A 59 9.30 4.48 7.62
CA ASP A 59 9.27 3.68 6.38
C ASP A 59 10.16 4.32 5.29
N GLY A 60 10.12 5.65 5.15
CA GLY A 60 11.01 6.39 4.27
C GLY A 60 12.49 6.26 4.66
N LEU A 61 12.83 6.36 5.95
CA LEU A 61 14.20 6.18 6.44
C LEU A 61 14.71 4.74 6.22
N ARG A 62 13.82 3.75 6.31
CA ARG A 62 14.16 2.35 6.02
C ARG A 62 14.41 2.14 4.52
N ALA A 63 13.61 2.75 3.65
CA ALA A 63 13.85 2.74 2.22
C ALA A 63 15.20 3.39 1.87
N GLU A 64 15.51 4.55 2.47
CA GLU A 64 16.81 5.21 2.32
C GLU A 64 17.96 4.31 2.81
N SER A 65 17.78 3.59 3.92
CA SER A 65 18.78 2.63 4.39
C SER A 65 19.06 1.54 3.34
N ILE A 66 18.03 1.01 2.66
CA ILE A 66 18.21 0.04 1.57
C ILE A 66 18.96 0.67 0.39
N ILE A 67 18.67 1.93 0.06
CA ILE A 67 19.37 2.68 -0.98
C ILE A 67 20.87 2.81 -0.63
N GLN A 68 21.18 3.22 0.59
CA GLN A 68 22.57 3.34 1.06
C GLN A 68 23.31 1.99 1.05
N LEU A 69 22.64 0.90 1.44
CA LEU A 69 23.20 -0.44 1.33
C LEU A 69 23.58 -0.81 -0.10
N SER A 70 22.87 -0.28 -1.09
CA SER A 70 23.19 -0.50 -2.52
C SER A 70 24.48 0.19 -2.97
N LEU A 71 25.00 1.12 -2.19
CA LEU A 71 26.25 1.85 -2.48
C LEU A 71 27.47 1.19 -1.82
N VAL A 72 27.26 0.43 -0.74
CA VAL A 72 28.31 -0.21 0.06
C VAL A 72 28.13 -1.72 0.04
N TRP A 73 28.74 -2.35 -0.94
CA TRP A 73 28.63 -3.80 -1.19
C TRP A 73 29.55 -4.59 -0.23
N THR A 74 29.04 -4.96 0.94
CA THR A 74 29.74 -5.92 1.79
C THR A 74 28.82 -7.09 2.16
N PRO A 75 29.32 -8.34 2.22
CA PRO A 75 28.50 -9.51 2.59
C PRO A 75 27.85 -9.37 3.97
N GLU A 76 28.49 -8.66 4.90
CA GLU A 76 28.00 -8.44 6.26
C GLU A 76 26.69 -7.67 6.29
N VAL A 77 26.44 -6.83 5.29
CA VAL A 77 25.20 -6.04 5.15
C VAL A 77 23.96 -6.95 5.02
N PHE A 78 24.11 -8.10 4.37
CA PHE A 78 23.01 -9.05 4.17
C PHE A 78 22.76 -9.97 5.37
N GLN A 79 23.69 -10.01 6.33
CA GLN A 79 23.56 -10.85 7.53
C GLN A 79 22.67 -10.21 8.60
N LYS A 80 22.41 -8.90 8.50
CA LYS A 80 21.53 -8.22 9.44
C LYS A 80 20.06 -8.48 9.04
N GLU A 81 19.38 -9.26 9.84
CA GLU A 81 17.98 -9.61 9.61
C GLU A 81 17.06 -8.38 9.69
N TRP A 82 16.24 -8.20 8.67
CA TRP A 82 15.14 -7.23 8.68
C TRP A 82 13.88 -7.94 9.15
N LYS A 83 13.21 -7.40 10.18
CA LYS A 83 12.06 -8.06 10.80
C LYS A 83 10.71 -7.61 10.22
N HIS A 84 10.65 -6.40 9.70
CA HIS A 84 9.42 -5.80 9.23
C HIS A 84 9.55 -5.34 7.78
N PRO A 85 8.60 -5.67 6.90
CA PRO A 85 8.62 -5.22 5.53
C PRO A 85 8.37 -3.71 5.44
N LEU A 86 8.82 -3.10 4.33
CA LEU A 86 8.43 -1.75 3.95
C LEU A 86 6.94 -1.71 3.65
N ASN A 87 6.27 -0.64 4.10
CA ASN A 87 4.94 -0.31 3.65
C ASN A 87 4.98 0.36 2.28
N GLN A 88 3.80 0.70 1.77
CA GLN A 88 3.66 1.29 0.44
C GLN A 88 4.50 2.57 0.23
N THR A 89 4.67 3.41 1.26
CA THR A 89 5.47 4.64 1.17
C THR A 89 6.94 4.33 0.93
N GLY A 90 7.54 3.47 1.74
CA GLY A 90 8.93 3.06 1.58
C GLY A 90 9.17 2.32 0.28
N GLN A 91 8.26 1.43 -0.11
CA GLN A 91 8.33 0.73 -1.40
C GLN A 91 8.29 1.72 -2.57
N SER A 92 7.45 2.78 -2.51
CA SER A 92 7.38 3.81 -3.55
C SER A 92 8.65 4.63 -3.65
N ILE A 93 9.23 5.03 -2.52
CA ILE A 93 10.51 5.75 -2.47
C ILE A 93 11.63 4.90 -3.07
N LEU A 94 11.71 3.64 -2.66
CA LEU A 94 12.70 2.71 -3.18
C LEU A 94 12.51 2.46 -4.68
N ALA A 95 11.27 2.27 -5.13
CA ALA A 95 10.94 2.07 -6.54
C ALA A 95 11.37 3.27 -7.40
N GLU A 96 11.03 4.49 -6.96
CA GLU A 96 11.40 5.73 -7.66
C GLU A 96 12.93 5.89 -7.80
N TYR A 97 13.67 5.56 -6.74
CA TYR A 97 15.13 5.59 -6.77
C TYR A 97 15.70 4.57 -7.77
N ILE A 98 15.23 3.31 -7.70
CA ILE A 98 15.71 2.23 -8.57
C ILE A 98 15.39 2.53 -10.05
N GLU A 99 14.19 3.06 -10.34
CA GLU A 99 13.73 3.35 -11.71
C GLU A 99 14.56 4.48 -12.36
N LYS A 100 15.02 5.46 -11.55
CA LYS A 100 15.86 6.58 -12.02
C LYS A 100 17.35 6.22 -12.21
N LYS A 101 17.80 5.14 -11.59
CA LYS A 101 19.21 4.73 -11.64
C LYS A 101 19.48 3.91 -12.91
N GLU A 102 20.53 4.25 -13.65
CA GLU A 102 21.04 3.41 -14.74
C GLU A 102 21.35 2.02 -14.21
N ASP A 103 20.85 0.97 -14.89
CA ASP A 103 20.92 -0.42 -14.43
C ASP A 103 20.33 -0.70 -13.03
N GLY A 104 19.54 0.23 -12.48
CA GLY A 104 19.00 0.13 -11.13
C GLY A 104 18.24 -1.18 -10.91
N LYS A 105 17.34 -1.57 -11.83
CA LYS A 105 16.61 -2.83 -11.72
C LYS A 105 17.52 -4.04 -11.59
N ALA A 106 18.53 -4.17 -12.47
CA ALA A 106 19.45 -5.31 -12.45
C ALA A 106 20.27 -5.34 -11.16
N THR A 107 20.78 -4.17 -10.75
CA THR A 107 21.53 -4.00 -9.50
C THR A 107 20.70 -4.43 -8.28
N PHE A 108 19.46 -3.95 -8.17
CA PHE A 108 18.64 -4.25 -7.01
C PHE A 108 18.08 -5.68 -7.01
N LEU A 109 17.78 -6.27 -8.17
CA LEU A 109 17.45 -7.69 -8.25
C LEU A 109 18.64 -8.60 -7.87
N TYR A 110 19.87 -8.17 -8.20
CA TYR A 110 21.06 -8.86 -7.72
C TYR A 110 21.21 -8.73 -6.19
N LEU A 111 20.94 -7.54 -5.61
CA LEU A 111 20.89 -7.34 -4.16
C LEU A 111 19.85 -8.23 -3.49
N ALA A 112 18.63 -8.28 -4.04
CA ALA A 112 17.55 -9.12 -3.52
C ALA A 112 17.95 -10.60 -3.52
N ARG A 113 18.64 -11.05 -4.57
CA ARG A 113 19.14 -12.43 -4.66
C ARG A 113 20.18 -12.73 -3.57
N ASN A 114 21.12 -11.82 -3.34
CA ASN A 114 22.11 -12.00 -2.26
C ASN A 114 21.44 -11.92 -0.87
N ALA A 115 20.47 -11.05 -0.67
CA ALA A 115 19.68 -10.97 0.56
C ALA A 115 18.95 -12.31 0.81
N SER A 116 18.30 -12.87 -0.20
CA SER A 116 17.61 -14.16 -0.12
C SER A 116 18.58 -15.29 0.23
N LEU A 117 19.74 -15.35 -0.42
CA LEU A 117 20.81 -16.34 -0.10
C LEU A 117 21.36 -16.15 1.31
N GLY A 118 21.48 -14.91 1.78
CA GLY A 118 21.89 -14.54 3.14
C GLY A 118 20.80 -14.73 4.20
N LYS A 119 19.65 -15.31 3.84
CA LYS A 119 18.48 -15.51 4.72
C LYS A 119 17.81 -14.22 5.19
N ASN A 120 18.04 -13.10 4.51
CA ASN A 120 17.35 -11.84 4.77
C ASN A 120 16.15 -11.69 3.83
N GLN A 121 15.13 -12.52 4.08
CA GLN A 121 13.99 -12.65 3.17
C GLN A 121 13.11 -11.39 3.14
N VAL A 122 13.02 -10.64 4.23
CA VAL A 122 12.27 -9.39 4.28
C VAL A 122 12.91 -8.35 3.36
N LEU A 123 14.23 -8.17 3.42
CA LEU A 123 14.94 -7.26 2.52
C LEU A 123 14.78 -7.68 1.04
N ALA A 124 14.88 -8.97 0.75
CA ALA A 124 14.64 -9.48 -0.61
C ALA A 124 13.22 -9.18 -1.08
N SER A 125 12.22 -9.36 -0.20
CA SER A 125 10.82 -9.06 -0.46
C SER A 125 10.57 -7.59 -0.74
N ASP A 126 11.16 -6.69 0.07
CA ASP A 126 11.03 -5.24 -0.09
C ASP A 126 11.57 -4.76 -1.44
N ILE A 127 12.72 -5.28 -1.86
CA ILE A 127 13.31 -4.94 -3.15
C ILE A 127 12.44 -5.47 -4.31
N VAL A 128 11.98 -6.71 -4.24
CA VAL A 128 11.10 -7.30 -5.25
C VAL A 128 9.78 -6.55 -5.31
N ALA A 129 9.21 -6.16 -4.16
CA ALA A 129 7.99 -5.36 -4.08
C ALA A 129 8.18 -3.97 -4.73
N ALA A 130 9.28 -3.28 -4.44
CA ALA A 130 9.60 -2.00 -5.06
C ALA A 130 9.75 -2.12 -6.58
N VAL A 131 10.50 -3.13 -7.07
CA VAL A 131 10.64 -3.40 -8.51
C VAL A 131 9.29 -3.71 -9.16
N SER A 132 8.37 -4.37 -8.44
CA SER A 132 7.03 -4.66 -8.96
C SER A 132 6.20 -3.40 -9.24
N MET A 133 6.55 -2.25 -8.65
CA MET A 133 5.82 -0.99 -8.81
C MET A 133 6.18 -0.21 -10.08
N PHE A 134 7.24 -0.59 -10.80
CA PHE A 134 7.69 0.14 -12.00
C PHE A 134 6.60 0.25 -13.07
N SER A 135 6.58 1.38 -13.75
CA SER A 135 5.62 1.69 -14.81
C SER A 135 6.05 1.11 -16.16
N VAL A 136 6.15 -0.22 -16.26
CA VAL A 136 6.57 -0.94 -17.48
C VAL A 136 5.51 -1.93 -17.94
N GLU A 137 5.42 -2.18 -19.26
CA GLU A 137 4.50 -3.17 -19.82
C GLU A 137 4.95 -4.62 -19.51
N VAL A 138 6.25 -4.87 -19.56
CA VAL A 138 6.83 -6.20 -19.29
C VAL A 138 7.79 -6.09 -18.12
N MET A 139 7.45 -6.78 -17.03
CA MET A 139 8.28 -6.90 -15.85
C MET A 139 8.97 -8.28 -15.84
N ASP A 140 10.24 -8.27 -16.11
CA ASP A 140 11.11 -9.46 -16.01
C ASP A 140 11.93 -9.41 -14.73
N PHE A 141 11.74 -10.38 -13.85
CA PHE A 141 12.44 -10.50 -12.58
C PHE A 141 13.75 -11.31 -12.67
N GLN A 142 14.20 -11.65 -13.88
CA GLN A 142 15.51 -12.28 -14.13
C GLN A 142 15.74 -13.57 -13.31
N ASN A 143 14.74 -14.43 -13.22
CA ASN A 143 14.75 -15.64 -12.41
C ASN A 143 14.96 -15.39 -10.89
N MET A 144 14.38 -14.30 -10.39
CA MET A 144 14.37 -14.03 -8.96
C MET A 144 13.55 -15.08 -8.21
N SER A 145 14.10 -15.56 -7.09
CA SER A 145 13.41 -16.46 -6.17
C SER A 145 13.46 -15.89 -4.76
N VAL A 146 12.31 -15.86 -4.09
CA VAL A 146 12.18 -15.50 -2.67
C VAL A 146 11.46 -16.64 -1.96
N ASP A 147 12.07 -17.14 -0.90
CA ASP A 147 11.55 -18.24 -0.09
C ASP A 147 11.38 -17.79 1.36
N GLY A 148 10.18 -17.89 1.93
CA GLY A 148 9.89 -17.41 3.27
C GLY A 148 9.84 -15.88 3.39
N GLY A 149 9.47 -15.19 2.31
CA GLY A 149 9.40 -13.73 2.28
C GLY A 149 8.16 -13.15 2.96
N HIS A 150 8.22 -11.86 3.29
CA HIS A 150 7.05 -11.09 3.73
C HIS A 150 6.89 -9.84 2.86
N PHE A 151 5.79 -9.78 2.13
CA PHE A 151 5.45 -8.69 1.21
C PHE A 151 4.24 -7.92 1.75
N SER A 152 4.39 -6.63 2.03
CA SER A 152 3.24 -5.78 2.35
C SER A 152 2.40 -5.48 1.10
N SER A 153 3.03 -5.38 -0.07
CA SER A 153 2.31 -5.32 -1.34
C SER A 153 3.15 -5.83 -2.53
N LEU A 154 2.45 -6.38 -3.54
CA LEU A 154 3.00 -6.70 -4.86
C LEU A 154 2.10 -6.09 -5.93
N SER A 155 2.63 -5.23 -6.81
CA SER A 155 1.87 -4.52 -7.84
C SER A 155 2.19 -5.04 -9.24
N PHE A 156 1.31 -5.88 -9.75
CA PHE A 156 1.40 -6.41 -11.11
C PHE A 156 0.36 -5.82 -12.06
N ALA A 157 -0.33 -4.77 -11.63
CA ALA A 157 -1.38 -4.13 -12.40
C ALA A 157 -0.91 -3.67 -13.79
N GLY A 158 -1.62 -4.09 -14.83
CA GLY A 158 -1.33 -3.74 -16.22
C GLY A 158 -0.04 -4.35 -16.81
N LYS A 159 0.63 -5.26 -16.13
CA LYS A 159 1.97 -5.76 -16.51
C LYS A 159 1.94 -7.20 -16.96
N LYS A 160 2.88 -7.56 -17.83
CA LYS A 160 3.23 -8.95 -18.17
C LYS A 160 4.43 -9.38 -17.31
N ILE A 161 4.21 -10.26 -16.34
CA ILE A 161 5.21 -10.70 -15.38
C ILE A 161 5.92 -11.96 -15.87
N ARG A 162 7.25 -12.02 -15.69
CA ARG A 162 8.10 -13.15 -16.09
C ARG A 162 9.18 -13.44 -15.06
N HIS A 163 9.59 -14.71 -14.97
CA HIS A 163 10.78 -15.20 -14.27
C HIS A 163 10.82 -14.81 -12.78
N LEU A 164 9.72 -15.08 -12.04
CA LEU A 164 9.60 -14.85 -10.60
C LEU A 164 9.08 -16.11 -9.91
N ILE A 165 9.75 -16.54 -8.85
CA ILE A 165 9.31 -17.61 -7.97
C ILE A 165 9.19 -17.04 -6.56
N ILE A 166 8.04 -17.22 -5.93
CA ILE A 166 7.82 -16.88 -4.52
C ILE A 166 7.25 -18.12 -3.85
N SER A 167 7.90 -18.59 -2.79
CA SER A 167 7.47 -19.77 -2.03
C SER A 167 7.42 -19.49 -0.53
N ASP A 168 6.57 -20.23 0.19
CA ASP A 168 6.44 -20.23 1.64
C ASP A 168 6.33 -18.82 2.26
N SER A 169 5.68 -17.90 1.54
CA SER A 169 5.75 -16.47 1.80
C SER A 169 4.39 -15.91 2.22
N MET A 170 4.42 -14.82 3.00
CA MET A 170 3.25 -14.03 3.35
C MET A 170 3.15 -12.81 2.43
N ILE A 171 1.99 -12.61 1.82
CA ILE A 171 1.69 -11.47 0.95
C ILE A 171 0.41 -10.80 1.47
N GLU A 172 0.54 -9.57 2.00
CA GLU A 172 -0.63 -8.87 2.55
C GLU A 172 -1.56 -8.39 1.44
N ARG A 173 -0.99 -7.85 0.35
CA ARG A 173 -1.78 -7.38 -0.80
C ARG A 173 -1.10 -7.68 -2.12
N MET A 174 -1.86 -8.21 -3.06
CA MET A 174 -1.43 -8.43 -4.44
C MET A 174 -2.40 -7.76 -5.41
N ASP A 175 -1.90 -6.92 -6.31
CA ASP A 175 -2.71 -6.30 -7.36
C ASP A 175 -2.39 -6.92 -8.72
N LEU A 176 -3.36 -7.64 -9.26
CA LEU A 176 -3.33 -8.31 -10.56
C LEU A 176 -4.23 -7.65 -11.60
N THR A 177 -4.71 -6.44 -11.35
CA THR A 177 -5.62 -5.73 -12.26
C THR A 177 -5.02 -5.64 -13.66
N ASP A 178 -5.69 -6.25 -14.66
CA ASP A 178 -5.20 -6.34 -16.04
C ASP A 178 -3.77 -6.95 -16.18
N GLY A 179 -3.25 -7.54 -15.10
CA GLY A 179 -1.94 -8.18 -15.06
C GLY A 179 -1.98 -9.58 -15.71
N ARG A 180 -0.86 -10.00 -16.29
CA ARG A 180 -0.70 -11.34 -16.89
C ARG A 180 0.58 -11.97 -16.39
N MET A 181 0.48 -13.16 -15.83
CA MET A 181 1.62 -13.95 -15.38
C MET A 181 1.98 -15.00 -16.42
N ALA A 182 3.26 -15.05 -16.83
CA ALA A 182 3.77 -16.10 -17.69
C ALA A 182 3.95 -17.41 -16.89
N ASP A 183 4.12 -18.54 -17.58
CA ASP A 183 4.34 -19.85 -16.95
C ASP A 183 5.64 -19.93 -16.13
N SER A 184 6.56 -18.99 -16.37
CA SER A 184 7.79 -18.81 -15.57
C SER A 184 7.58 -18.09 -14.23
N VAL A 185 6.33 -17.67 -13.92
CA VAL A 185 5.95 -17.09 -12.63
C VAL A 185 5.28 -18.19 -11.82
N LYS A 186 5.73 -18.38 -10.58
CA LYS A 186 5.19 -19.40 -9.67
C LYS A 186 5.07 -18.85 -8.26
N PHE A 187 3.90 -19.06 -7.67
CA PHE A 187 3.64 -18.87 -6.25
C PHE A 187 3.34 -20.24 -5.65
N ARG A 188 4.07 -20.62 -4.61
CA ARG A 188 3.95 -21.93 -3.98
C ARG A 188 3.77 -21.78 -2.48
N ASN A 189 2.77 -22.45 -1.93
CA ASN A 189 2.52 -22.46 -0.49
C ASN A 189 2.52 -21.05 0.15
N CYS A 190 2.03 -20.03 -0.59
CA CYS A 190 1.96 -18.68 -0.08
C CYS A 190 0.62 -18.41 0.58
N TYR A 191 0.63 -17.62 1.66
CA TYR A 191 -0.57 -17.03 2.23
C TYR A 191 -0.76 -15.62 1.67
N ILE A 192 -1.89 -15.36 1.00
CA ILE A 192 -2.20 -14.07 0.38
C ILE A 192 -3.44 -13.50 1.05
N SER A 193 -3.28 -12.40 1.82
CA SER A 193 -4.40 -11.81 2.54
C SER A 193 -5.45 -11.23 1.59
N THR A 194 -5.00 -10.46 0.57
CA THR A 194 -5.91 -9.82 -0.38
C THR A 194 -5.34 -9.85 -1.78
N VAL A 195 -6.15 -10.29 -2.75
CA VAL A 195 -5.83 -10.21 -4.18
C VAL A 195 -6.84 -9.31 -4.88
N ASN A 196 -6.35 -8.31 -5.60
CA ASN A 196 -7.15 -7.40 -6.42
C ASN A 196 -7.06 -7.78 -7.89
N GLY A 197 -8.12 -7.50 -8.65
CA GLY A 197 -8.10 -7.58 -10.12
C GLY A 197 -8.38 -8.97 -10.70
N ILE A 198 -8.73 -9.97 -9.89
CA ILE A 198 -9.19 -11.28 -10.36
C ILE A 198 -10.64 -11.55 -9.95
N SER A 199 -11.26 -12.56 -10.57
CA SER A 199 -12.53 -13.09 -10.10
C SER A 199 -12.29 -14.26 -9.15
N PRO A 200 -13.07 -14.44 -8.07
CA PRO A 200 -13.01 -15.64 -7.24
C PRO A 200 -13.17 -16.95 -8.01
N ASP A 201 -13.94 -16.91 -9.09
CA ASP A 201 -14.20 -18.07 -9.95
C ASP A 201 -13.10 -18.32 -11.01
N SER A 202 -12.09 -17.43 -11.06
CA SER A 202 -11.01 -17.49 -12.06
C SER A 202 -9.67 -17.11 -11.44
N VAL A 203 -9.25 -17.90 -10.43
CA VAL A 203 -7.94 -17.74 -9.83
C VAL A 203 -6.88 -18.23 -10.83
N PRO A 204 -5.84 -17.42 -11.13
CA PRO A 204 -4.79 -17.81 -12.04
C PRO A 204 -4.10 -19.11 -11.64
N PRO A 205 -3.71 -19.97 -12.59
CA PRO A 205 -3.02 -21.24 -12.30
C PRO A 205 -1.78 -21.07 -11.41
N GLN A 206 -1.09 -19.94 -11.53
CA GLN A 206 0.10 -19.60 -10.75
C GLN A 206 -0.18 -19.43 -9.24
N LEU A 207 -1.44 -19.25 -8.84
CA LEU A 207 -1.88 -19.08 -7.44
C LEU A 207 -2.61 -20.30 -6.88
N GLN A 208 -2.75 -21.40 -7.64
CA GLN A 208 -3.54 -22.58 -7.22
C GLN A 208 -2.96 -23.29 -5.99
N GLU A 209 -1.64 -23.19 -5.77
CA GLU A 209 -0.97 -23.77 -4.60
C GLU A 209 -0.94 -22.79 -3.39
N CYS A 210 -1.68 -21.68 -3.45
CA CYS A 210 -1.67 -20.65 -2.42
C CYS A 210 -3.01 -20.57 -1.69
N GLU A 211 -2.95 -20.20 -0.40
CA GLU A 211 -4.12 -19.82 0.37
C GLU A 211 -4.44 -18.34 0.13
N VAL A 212 -5.57 -18.05 -0.51
CA VAL A 212 -6.06 -16.68 -0.74
C VAL A 212 -7.23 -16.41 0.17
N LYS A 213 -7.05 -15.52 1.16
CA LYS A 213 -8.09 -15.21 2.16
C LYS A 213 -9.21 -14.35 1.57
N GLN A 214 -8.88 -13.35 0.76
CA GLN A 214 -9.86 -12.41 0.21
C GLN A 214 -9.52 -12.04 -1.23
N VAL A 215 -10.53 -12.06 -2.10
CA VAL A 215 -10.43 -11.57 -3.47
C VAL A 215 -11.26 -10.30 -3.59
N GLU A 216 -10.61 -9.19 -3.92
CA GLU A 216 -11.27 -7.91 -4.13
C GLU A 216 -11.46 -7.65 -5.63
N ARG A 217 -12.70 -7.65 -6.08
CA ARG A 217 -13.06 -7.39 -7.50
C ARG A 217 -12.88 -5.95 -7.96
N LEU A 218 -12.60 -5.04 -7.05
CA LEU A 218 -12.78 -3.59 -7.19
C LEU A 218 -11.70 -2.85 -7.99
N ALA A 219 -10.54 -3.45 -8.19
CA ALA A 219 -9.49 -2.86 -9.03
C ALA A 219 -9.91 -2.68 -10.50
N MET A 220 -10.90 -3.45 -10.97
CA MET A 220 -11.43 -3.36 -12.34
C MET A 220 -12.30 -2.12 -12.62
N ALA A 221 -12.82 -1.46 -11.58
CA ALA A 221 -13.73 -0.33 -11.77
C ALA A 221 -13.08 0.90 -12.42
N THR A 222 -11.80 1.14 -12.18
CA THR A 222 -11.10 2.32 -12.74
C THR A 222 -10.88 2.23 -14.26
N PRO A 223 -10.32 1.14 -14.80
CA PRO A 223 -10.21 0.98 -16.25
C PRO A 223 -11.57 0.91 -16.96
N LEU A 224 -12.56 0.26 -16.33
CA LEU A 224 -13.94 0.23 -16.86
C LEU A 224 -14.59 1.60 -16.84
N MET A 225 -14.32 2.42 -15.81
CA MET A 225 -14.78 3.82 -15.75
C MET A 225 -14.21 4.69 -16.88
N GLU A 226 -12.94 4.53 -17.19
CA GLU A 226 -12.28 5.27 -18.28
C GLU A 226 -12.81 4.82 -19.64
N ARG A 227 -13.06 3.53 -19.82
CA ARG A 227 -13.63 2.93 -21.04
C ARG A 227 -15.14 3.14 -21.18
N ALA A 228 -15.87 3.11 -20.06
CA ALA A 228 -17.29 3.37 -20.06
C ALA A 228 -17.54 4.88 -20.21
N ARG A 229 -18.46 5.27 -21.09
CA ARG A 229 -18.94 6.64 -21.25
C ARG A 229 -19.88 7.03 -20.09
N LEU A 230 -19.36 6.92 -18.85
CA LEU A 230 -20.13 7.29 -17.66
C LEU A 230 -20.37 8.80 -17.63
N SER A 231 -21.56 9.20 -17.22
CA SER A 231 -21.88 10.60 -16.94
C SER A 231 -20.99 11.16 -15.81
N VAL A 232 -20.93 12.48 -15.69
CA VAL A 232 -20.18 13.12 -14.58
C VAL A 232 -20.74 12.70 -13.23
N SER A 233 -22.06 12.56 -13.11
CA SER A 233 -22.77 12.13 -11.91
C SER A 233 -22.38 10.71 -11.51
N GLN A 234 -22.35 9.78 -12.45
CA GLN A 234 -21.92 8.40 -12.24
C GLN A 234 -20.45 8.30 -11.82
N LYS A 235 -19.55 9.10 -12.43
CA LYS A 235 -18.13 9.16 -12.05
C LYS A 235 -17.95 9.66 -10.62
N ILE A 236 -18.74 10.63 -10.20
CA ILE A 236 -18.74 11.14 -8.82
C ILE A 236 -19.27 10.08 -7.86
N LEU A 237 -20.38 9.42 -8.17
CA LEU A 237 -20.92 8.32 -7.37
C LEU A 237 -19.86 7.23 -7.14
N VAL A 238 -19.24 6.73 -8.21
CA VAL A 238 -18.20 5.70 -8.11
C VAL A 238 -17.02 6.18 -7.22
N SER A 239 -16.62 7.44 -7.38
CA SER A 239 -15.56 8.01 -6.54
C SER A 239 -15.94 8.06 -5.05
N MET A 240 -17.20 8.39 -4.73
CA MET A 240 -17.69 8.42 -3.36
C MET A 240 -17.82 7.02 -2.76
N ILE A 241 -18.36 6.07 -3.53
CA ILE A 241 -18.46 4.66 -3.10
C ILE A 241 -17.07 4.11 -2.79
N ARG A 242 -16.08 4.36 -3.66
CA ARG A 242 -14.70 3.90 -3.40
C ARG A 242 -14.15 4.48 -2.10
N LYS A 243 -14.40 5.74 -1.82
CA LYS A 243 -13.95 6.36 -0.57
C LYS A 243 -14.62 5.70 0.64
N ILE A 244 -15.93 5.55 0.62
CA ILE A 244 -16.71 5.13 1.80
C ILE A 244 -16.59 3.63 2.05
N PHE A 245 -16.64 2.80 1.00
CA PHE A 245 -16.81 1.36 1.14
C PHE A 245 -15.54 0.56 0.91
N ILE A 246 -14.46 1.18 0.34
CA ILE A 246 -13.32 0.44 -0.17
C ILE A 246 -12.00 0.92 0.41
N GLN A 247 -11.81 2.23 0.57
CA GLN A 247 -10.56 2.74 1.12
C GLN A 247 -10.40 2.34 2.58
N PRO A 248 -9.28 1.72 2.97
CA PRO A 248 -9.01 1.44 4.37
C PRO A 248 -8.84 2.76 5.13
N GLY A 249 -9.43 2.86 6.32
CA GLY A 249 -9.32 4.05 7.17
C GLY A 249 -10.64 4.56 7.74
N GLY A 250 -11.72 3.84 7.50
CA GLY A 250 -13.03 3.78 8.22
C GLY A 250 -13.80 5.07 8.41
N GLU A 251 -13.19 6.16 8.76
CA GLU A 251 -13.90 7.38 9.10
C GLU A 251 -13.82 8.41 7.97
N HIS A 252 -14.94 8.62 7.30
CA HIS A 252 -15.01 9.60 6.21
C HIS A 252 -15.78 10.82 6.62
N ARG A 253 -15.06 11.89 6.99
CA ARG A 253 -15.65 13.19 7.30
C ARG A 253 -16.35 13.76 6.07
N GLU A 254 -17.47 14.44 6.29
CA GLU A 254 -18.26 15.07 5.22
C GLU A 254 -17.40 15.95 4.31
N SER A 255 -16.54 16.78 4.87
CA SER A 255 -15.63 17.64 4.12
C SER A 255 -14.72 16.87 3.17
N MET A 256 -14.26 15.68 3.56
CA MET A 256 -13.41 14.81 2.71
C MET A 256 -14.20 14.17 1.57
N LEU A 257 -15.47 13.80 1.82
CA LEU A 257 -16.36 13.25 0.79
C LEU A 257 -16.73 14.31 -0.24
N LEU A 258 -16.98 15.53 0.20
CA LEU A 258 -17.35 16.66 -0.65
C LEU A 258 -16.16 17.32 -1.36
N ARG A 259 -14.93 16.99 -0.96
CA ARG A 259 -13.70 17.53 -1.56
C ARG A 259 -13.44 16.95 -2.95
N GLY A 260 -13.10 17.81 -3.93
CA GLY A 260 -12.71 17.37 -5.28
C GLY A 260 -12.68 18.52 -6.27
N ARG A 261 -12.09 18.25 -7.45
CA ARG A 261 -11.99 19.22 -8.55
C ARG A 261 -13.38 19.50 -9.19
N GLY A 262 -13.63 20.69 -9.67
CA GLY A 262 -14.75 20.98 -10.56
C GLY A 262 -15.79 22.00 -10.10
N GLY A 263 -15.44 22.89 -9.18
CA GLY A 263 -16.26 24.08 -8.81
C GLY A 263 -17.55 23.80 -8.03
N PRO A 264 -18.38 24.84 -7.80
CA PRO A 264 -19.56 24.75 -6.95
C PRO A 264 -20.62 23.74 -7.39
N ALA A 265 -20.86 23.63 -8.70
CA ALA A 265 -21.86 22.69 -9.26
C ALA A 265 -21.52 21.23 -8.93
N ARG A 266 -20.25 20.82 -9.06
CA ARG A 266 -19.83 19.46 -8.70
C ARG A 266 -19.80 19.22 -7.19
N LYS A 267 -19.60 20.27 -6.38
CA LYS A 267 -19.72 20.17 -4.92
C LYS A 267 -21.18 19.90 -4.54
N LYS A 268 -22.13 20.65 -5.12
CA LYS A 268 -23.57 20.42 -4.93
C LYS A 268 -23.96 19.00 -5.33
N LEU A 269 -23.53 18.52 -6.49
CA LEU A 269 -23.79 17.16 -6.94
C LEU A 269 -23.26 16.09 -5.97
N ARG A 270 -22.09 16.29 -5.34
CA ARG A 270 -21.60 15.37 -4.29
C ARG A 270 -22.51 15.40 -3.06
N GLN A 271 -23.02 16.57 -2.68
CA GLN A 271 -23.99 16.68 -1.59
C GLN A 271 -25.28 15.92 -1.91
N ASP A 272 -25.81 16.09 -3.11
CA ASP A 272 -27.04 15.42 -3.55
C ASP A 272 -26.83 13.88 -3.59
N ILE A 273 -25.70 13.40 -4.07
CA ILE A 273 -25.35 11.96 -4.05
C ILE A 273 -25.21 11.45 -2.62
N LEU A 274 -24.62 12.23 -1.70
CA LEU A 274 -24.51 11.84 -0.29
C LEU A 274 -25.89 11.72 0.37
N VAL A 275 -26.82 12.63 0.04
CA VAL A 275 -28.21 12.54 0.48
C VAL A 275 -28.87 11.26 -0.06
N MET A 276 -28.70 10.93 -1.33
CA MET A 276 -29.22 9.67 -1.92
C MET A 276 -28.65 8.42 -1.23
N LEU A 277 -27.35 8.41 -0.89
CA LEU A 277 -26.73 7.31 -0.13
C LEU A 277 -27.37 7.14 1.26
N LYS A 278 -27.73 8.26 1.93
CA LYS A 278 -28.43 8.25 3.23
C LYS A 278 -29.88 7.75 3.07
N GLU A 279 -30.60 8.23 2.10
CA GLU A 279 -32.00 7.81 1.81
C GLU A 279 -32.12 6.33 1.50
N GLU A 280 -31.14 5.78 0.76
CA GLU A 280 -31.04 4.35 0.46
C GLU A 280 -30.46 3.53 1.63
N LYS A 281 -30.19 4.16 2.78
CA LYS A 281 -29.65 3.55 4.00
C LYS A 281 -28.33 2.79 3.75
N LEU A 282 -27.50 3.30 2.85
CA LEU A 282 -26.24 2.71 2.50
C LEU A 282 -25.09 3.18 3.40
N VAL A 283 -25.27 4.35 4.01
CA VAL A 283 -24.32 4.95 4.95
C VAL A 283 -25.01 5.31 6.27
N THR A 284 -24.25 5.15 7.36
CA THR A 284 -24.64 5.60 8.70
C THR A 284 -23.92 6.90 9.02
N GLU A 285 -24.66 7.92 9.47
CA GLU A 285 -24.10 9.17 9.94
C GLU A 285 -23.79 9.07 11.44
N ILE A 286 -22.54 9.34 11.80
CA ILE A 286 -22.06 9.38 13.18
C ILE A 286 -21.66 10.82 13.50
N ARG A 287 -22.09 11.34 14.64
CA ARG A 287 -21.67 12.64 15.16
C ARG A 287 -20.99 12.44 16.49
N GLU A 288 -19.72 12.77 16.55
CA GLU A 288 -19.01 12.82 17.83
C GLU A 288 -19.50 14.01 18.67
N ASN A 289 -19.64 13.79 19.99
CA ASN A 289 -20.04 14.84 20.92
C ASN A 289 -19.06 16.03 20.84
N GLY A 290 -19.58 17.19 20.40
CA GLY A 290 -18.80 18.42 20.23
C GLY A 290 -18.21 18.62 18.83
N SER A 291 -18.35 17.67 17.89
CA SER A 291 -17.94 17.86 16.50
C SER A 291 -19.05 18.52 15.68
N VAL A 292 -18.69 19.55 14.91
CA VAL A 292 -19.59 20.21 13.95
C VAL A 292 -19.72 19.39 12.67
N GLU A 293 -18.80 18.45 12.43
CA GLU A 293 -18.70 17.71 11.18
C GLU A 293 -19.22 16.27 11.35
N ALA A 294 -20.06 15.82 10.43
CA ALA A 294 -20.56 14.47 10.38
C ALA A 294 -19.50 13.49 9.80
N ILE A 295 -19.49 12.28 10.33
CA ILE A 295 -18.68 11.15 9.87
C ILE A 295 -19.62 10.13 9.25
N TYR A 296 -19.24 9.56 8.13
CA TYR A 296 -20.03 8.57 7.40
C TYR A 296 -19.30 7.23 7.34
N GLU A 297 -20.02 6.17 7.70
CA GLU A 297 -19.55 4.79 7.64
C GLU A 297 -20.48 3.93 6.78
N PRO A 298 -19.98 2.82 6.19
CA PRO A 298 -20.83 1.85 5.52
C PRO A 298 -21.91 1.30 6.46
N ALA A 299 -23.17 1.33 6.04
CA ALA A 299 -24.21 0.63 6.77
C ALA A 299 -24.02 -0.90 6.67
N PRO A 300 -24.45 -1.68 7.69
CA PRO A 300 -24.37 -3.15 7.66
C PRO A 300 -24.99 -3.73 6.39
N GLY A 301 -24.22 -4.56 5.66
CA GLY A 301 -24.67 -5.20 4.40
C GLY A 301 -24.60 -4.32 3.16
N ALA A 302 -24.36 -3.02 3.27
CA ALA A 302 -24.31 -2.13 2.13
C ALA A 302 -23.08 -2.34 1.22
N THR A 303 -21.98 -2.83 1.78
CA THR A 303 -20.73 -3.06 1.05
C THR A 303 -20.91 -4.05 -0.10
N GLU A 304 -21.64 -5.14 0.11
CA GLU A 304 -21.90 -6.15 -0.92
C GLU A 304 -22.71 -5.56 -2.10
N ARG A 305 -23.77 -4.79 -1.79
CA ARG A 305 -24.58 -4.11 -2.81
C ARG A 305 -23.73 -3.12 -3.63
N MET A 306 -22.86 -2.34 -2.97
CA MET A 306 -22.00 -1.39 -3.64
C MET A 306 -20.93 -2.06 -4.49
N ASN A 307 -20.38 -3.17 -4.03
CA ASN A 307 -19.44 -3.98 -4.79
C ASN A 307 -20.09 -4.54 -6.06
N LYS A 308 -21.30 -5.10 -5.94
CA LYS A 308 -22.07 -5.60 -7.09
C LYS A 308 -22.33 -4.48 -8.10
N MET A 309 -22.81 -3.32 -7.66
CA MET A 309 -23.06 -2.17 -8.53
C MET A 309 -21.79 -1.72 -9.27
N LEU A 310 -20.64 -1.65 -8.58
CA LEU A 310 -19.36 -1.29 -9.19
C LEU A 310 -18.85 -2.33 -10.18
N THR A 311 -19.16 -3.60 -9.98
CA THR A 311 -18.81 -4.67 -10.92
C THR A 311 -19.66 -4.62 -12.18
N GLU A 312 -20.95 -4.30 -12.06
CA GLU A 312 -21.89 -4.25 -13.16
C GLU A 312 -21.86 -2.93 -13.94
N LEU A 313 -21.44 -1.82 -13.30
CA LEU A 313 -21.35 -0.45 -13.84
C LEU A 313 -22.38 -0.09 -14.91
N THR A 314 -22.01 -0.20 -16.20
CA THR A 314 -22.85 0.20 -17.34
C THR A 314 -24.13 -0.62 -17.51
N VAL A 315 -24.19 -1.82 -16.94
CA VAL A 315 -25.36 -2.72 -17.02
C VAL A 315 -26.09 -2.83 -15.67
N SER A 316 -25.65 -2.11 -14.66
CA SER A 316 -26.25 -2.15 -13.33
C SER A 316 -27.69 -1.68 -13.35
N LYS A 317 -28.57 -2.48 -12.76
CA LYS A 317 -29.99 -2.17 -12.54
C LYS A 317 -30.25 -1.66 -11.12
N ASP A 318 -29.21 -1.33 -10.36
CA ASP A 318 -29.35 -0.81 -9.01
C ASP A 318 -30.11 0.53 -9.01
N SER A 319 -31.04 0.69 -8.07
CA SER A 319 -31.91 1.88 -8.00
C SER A 319 -31.10 3.17 -7.84
N LEU A 320 -30.05 3.15 -7.03
CA LEU A 320 -29.15 4.30 -6.84
C LEU A 320 -28.42 4.65 -8.14
N TRP A 321 -27.92 3.62 -8.85
CA TRP A 321 -27.22 3.81 -10.11
C TRP A 321 -28.10 4.49 -11.14
N LEU A 322 -29.36 4.04 -11.27
CA LEU A 322 -30.34 4.60 -12.20
C LEU A 322 -30.69 6.03 -11.82
N LYS A 323 -31.03 6.31 -10.54
CA LYS A 323 -31.31 7.67 -10.05
C LYS A 323 -30.17 8.65 -10.37
N VAL A 324 -28.91 8.24 -10.12
CA VAL A 324 -27.74 9.10 -10.38
C VAL A 324 -27.49 9.28 -11.87
N SER A 325 -27.83 8.30 -12.71
CA SER A 325 -27.69 8.43 -14.17
C SER A 325 -28.62 9.50 -14.78
N GLU A 326 -29.75 9.79 -14.13
CA GLU A 326 -30.72 10.80 -14.53
C GLU A 326 -30.36 12.23 -14.08
N VAL A 327 -29.41 12.36 -13.16
CA VAL A 327 -28.95 13.67 -12.68
C VAL A 327 -28.02 14.31 -13.72
N ILE A 328 -28.54 15.35 -14.38
CA ILE A 328 -27.78 16.16 -15.35
C ILE A 328 -27.13 17.33 -14.61
N LEU A 329 -25.87 17.63 -14.90
CA LEU A 329 -25.12 18.77 -14.38
C LEU A 329 -25.51 20.05 -15.12
#